data_96e81f106c6fc962392a759df11a2e5f
#
_entry.id   96e81f106c6fc962392a759df11a2e5f
#
_cell.length_a   1.000
_cell.length_b   1.000
_cell.length_c   1.000
_cell.angle_alpha   90.00
_cell.angle_beta   90.00
_cell.angle_gamma   90.00
#
_symmetry.space_group_name_H-M   'P 1'
#
loop_
_entity.id
_entity.type
_entity.pdbx_description
1 polymer ?
#
loop_
_entity_poly.entity_id
_entity_poly.type
_entity_poly.pdbx_seq_one_letter_code
_entity_poly.pdbx_strand_id
1 'polypeptide(L)'
;MSKEFREFLRKVGSGTHTSKSLTRQEAEAATIMMLQGIATPAQIGAFMIAHRIKRPTSEELAGMLDAYKLMGAKLEPIASHKQVLVLGSPYDGRSKTAPVIPVTALVLATAGIPILMHGGDRMPTKEGLPFIEIWQALGLNWQNQTIEQVQSNLETQNLGFVYLPKHFPLAQGLVPYREQIGKRPPFATLELMWSPYQGKQFIVSGFVHPPTETNIREAFAQHGITEFATVKGWEGSVDLPRSRTAIIGINHGELFERLTLSARNYGFSSEDPAIADASEMATKILSALQAEPSEYLNSVLWNCGFYLWLYGLHDEINDAIAHAKEIINSGRALEKLKDLRA
;
A
#
# COMPACT_ATOMS: atom_id res chain seq x y z
N MET A 1 -28.11 -7.09 -18.09
CA MET A 1 -28.39 -7.17 -16.63
C MET A 1 -28.03 -8.56 -16.14
N SER A 2 -27.04 -8.69 -15.29
CA SER A 2 -26.66 -10.01 -14.75
C SER A 2 -27.66 -10.45 -13.68
N LYS A 3 -28.34 -11.59 -13.94
CA LYS A 3 -29.22 -12.23 -12.95
C LYS A 3 -28.42 -12.78 -11.78
N GLU A 4 -27.25 -13.34 -12.05
CA GLU A 4 -26.33 -13.90 -11.04
C GLU A 4 -25.85 -12.80 -10.08
N PHE A 5 -25.39 -11.67 -10.57
CA PHE A 5 -24.96 -10.55 -9.72
C PHE A 5 -26.07 -10.02 -8.80
N ARG A 6 -27.34 -10.13 -9.22
CA ARG A 6 -28.48 -9.79 -8.39
C ARG A 6 -28.56 -10.64 -7.12
N GLU A 7 -28.18 -11.91 -7.20
CA GLU A 7 -28.17 -12.80 -6.03
C GLU A 7 -27.12 -12.36 -5.01
N PHE A 8 -25.91 -11.99 -5.46
CA PHE A 8 -24.88 -11.42 -4.58
C PHE A 8 -25.36 -10.12 -3.92
N LEU A 9 -25.95 -9.22 -4.71
CA LEU A 9 -26.50 -7.99 -4.18
C LEU A 9 -27.63 -8.23 -3.17
N ARG A 10 -28.51 -9.21 -3.41
CA ARG A 10 -29.56 -9.61 -2.47
C ARG A 10 -28.97 -10.10 -1.15
N LYS A 11 -27.89 -10.88 -1.18
CA LYS A 11 -27.23 -11.34 0.06
C LYS A 11 -26.68 -10.16 0.88
N VAL A 12 -25.89 -9.28 0.29
CA VAL A 12 -25.21 -8.20 1.03
C VAL A 12 -26.11 -7.01 1.33
N GLY A 13 -27.21 -6.85 0.59
CA GLY A 13 -28.07 -5.66 0.62
C GLY A 13 -29.46 -5.85 1.21
N SER A 14 -29.77 -6.99 1.83
CA SER A 14 -31.15 -7.29 2.33
C SER A 14 -31.58 -6.46 3.55
N GLY A 15 -30.66 -5.77 4.23
CA GLY A 15 -30.95 -4.94 5.40
C GLY A 15 -30.02 -5.25 6.57
N THR A 16 -30.06 -4.39 7.59
CA THR A 16 -29.09 -4.41 8.71
C THR A 16 -29.04 -5.76 9.45
N HIS A 17 -30.18 -6.45 9.57
CA HIS A 17 -30.28 -7.70 10.30
C HIS A 17 -30.49 -8.94 9.41
N THR A 18 -30.68 -8.75 8.12
CA THR A 18 -30.97 -9.81 7.16
C THR A 18 -29.90 -10.02 6.10
N SER A 19 -28.97 -9.08 5.99
CA SER A 19 -27.80 -9.22 5.11
C SER A 19 -26.96 -10.43 5.51
N LYS A 20 -26.47 -11.15 4.51
CA LYS A 20 -25.57 -12.30 4.68
C LYS A 20 -24.23 -12.00 4.05
N SER A 21 -23.19 -12.63 4.56
CA SER A 21 -21.88 -12.61 3.93
C SER A 21 -21.86 -13.48 2.68
N LEU A 22 -21.05 -13.10 1.73
CA LEU A 22 -20.69 -13.95 0.60
C LEU A 22 -19.66 -14.98 1.06
N THR A 23 -19.68 -16.15 0.45
CA THR A 23 -18.54 -17.06 0.51
C THR A 23 -17.36 -16.48 -0.27
N ARG A 24 -16.15 -17.02 -0.06
CA ARG A 24 -14.95 -16.61 -0.80
C ARG A 24 -15.16 -16.67 -2.32
N GLN A 25 -15.76 -17.77 -2.81
CA GLN A 25 -16.06 -17.96 -4.24
C GLN A 25 -17.09 -16.96 -4.77
N GLU A 26 -18.14 -16.66 -3.99
CA GLU A 26 -19.13 -15.65 -4.37
C GLU A 26 -18.54 -14.24 -4.38
N ALA A 27 -17.66 -13.91 -3.45
CA ALA A 27 -16.98 -12.62 -3.40
C ALA A 27 -15.98 -12.47 -4.57
N GLU A 28 -15.26 -13.53 -4.92
CA GLU A 28 -14.43 -13.60 -6.12
C GLU A 28 -15.27 -13.37 -7.38
N ALA A 29 -16.32 -14.16 -7.59
CA ALA A 29 -17.20 -14.03 -8.75
C ALA A 29 -17.84 -12.64 -8.87
N ALA A 30 -18.35 -12.08 -7.77
CA ALA A 30 -18.91 -10.74 -7.74
C ALA A 30 -17.87 -9.68 -8.13
N THR A 31 -16.64 -9.81 -7.64
CA THR A 31 -15.53 -8.89 -7.94
C THR A 31 -15.13 -9.00 -9.41
N ILE A 32 -14.98 -10.20 -9.96
CA ILE A 32 -14.69 -10.41 -11.39
C ILE A 32 -15.78 -9.78 -12.26
N MET A 33 -17.04 -9.99 -11.92
CA MET A 33 -18.16 -9.43 -12.70
C MET A 33 -18.19 -7.89 -12.66
N MET A 34 -17.76 -7.26 -11.57
CA MET A 34 -17.59 -5.81 -11.50
C MET A 34 -16.40 -5.35 -12.34
N LEU A 35 -15.25 -5.99 -12.21
CA LEU A 35 -14.03 -5.66 -12.97
C LEU A 35 -14.25 -5.78 -14.49
N GLN A 36 -14.98 -6.78 -14.93
CA GLN A 36 -15.27 -7.02 -16.34
C GLN A 36 -16.46 -6.19 -16.89
N GLY A 37 -17.13 -5.40 -16.05
CA GLY A 37 -18.30 -4.62 -16.45
C GLY A 37 -19.54 -5.48 -16.79
N ILE A 38 -19.60 -6.73 -16.32
CA ILE A 38 -20.77 -7.62 -16.45
C ILE A 38 -21.91 -7.15 -15.54
N ALA A 39 -21.55 -6.68 -14.33
CA ALA A 39 -22.49 -5.98 -13.46
C ALA A 39 -22.79 -4.59 -14.00
N THR A 40 -24.08 -4.19 -13.97
CA THR A 40 -24.46 -2.85 -14.42
C THR A 40 -23.96 -1.76 -13.47
N PRO A 41 -23.83 -0.48 -13.92
CA PRO A 41 -23.46 0.63 -13.03
C PRO A 41 -24.29 0.71 -11.76
N ALA A 42 -25.61 0.54 -11.87
CA ALA A 42 -26.52 0.55 -10.72
C ALA A 42 -26.24 -0.63 -9.75
N GLN A 43 -25.93 -1.81 -10.29
CA GLN A 43 -25.57 -2.98 -9.48
C GLN A 43 -24.23 -2.78 -8.77
N ILE A 44 -23.21 -2.22 -9.44
CA ILE A 44 -21.90 -1.93 -8.87
C ILE A 44 -22.03 -0.94 -7.71
N GLY A 45 -22.70 0.19 -7.93
CA GLY A 45 -22.90 1.21 -6.90
C GLY A 45 -23.67 0.68 -5.69
N ALA A 46 -24.78 -0.04 -5.93
CA ALA A 46 -25.57 -0.65 -4.86
C ALA A 46 -24.78 -1.68 -4.07
N PHE A 47 -23.98 -2.53 -4.75
CA PHE A 47 -23.13 -3.52 -4.09
C PHE A 47 -22.05 -2.86 -3.23
N MET A 48 -21.35 -1.86 -3.77
CA MET A 48 -20.30 -1.14 -3.06
C MET A 48 -20.80 -0.52 -1.75
N ILE A 49 -21.99 0.11 -1.78
CA ILE A 49 -22.59 0.73 -0.59
C ILE A 49 -23.10 -0.34 0.39
N ALA A 50 -23.83 -1.35 -0.10
CA ALA A 50 -24.34 -2.40 0.76
C ALA A 50 -23.22 -3.17 1.46
N HIS A 51 -22.18 -3.56 0.72
CA HIS A 51 -21.02 -4.29 1.25
C HIS A 51 -20.22 -3.42 2.25
N ARG A 52 -20.11 -2.11 1.99
CA ARG A 52 -19.48 -1.18 2.93
C ARG A 52 -20.26 -1.07 4.25
N ILE A 53 -21.59 -0.96 4.19
CA ILE A 53 -22.46 -0.84 5.38
C ILE A 53 -22.44 -2.13 6.19
N LYS A 54 -22.56 -3.28 5.51
CA LYS A 54 -22.47 -4.61 6.11
C LYS A 54 -21.09 -4.84 6.77
N ARG A 55 -20.05 -4.25 6.25
CA ARG A 55 -18.63 -4.50 6.49
C ARG A 55 -18.20 -5.87 5.96
N PRO A 56 -17.16 -5.94 5.15
CA PRO A 56 -16.67 -7.21 4.63
C PRO A 56 -16.13 -8.11 5.75
N THR A 57 -16.32 -9.41 5.58
CA THR A 57 -15.62 -10.42 6.38
C THR A 57 -14.24 -10.69 5.78
N SER A 58 -13.39 -11.40 6.52
CA SER A 58 -12.10 -11.88 6.02
C SER A 58 -12.26 -12.82 4.82
N GLU A 59 -13.28 -13.66 4.82
CA GLU A 59 -13.60 -14.56 3.71
C GLU A 59 -13.99 -13.80 2.44
N GLU A 60 -14.81 -12.75 2.57
CA GLU A 60 -15.15 -11.87 1.44
C GLU A 60 -13.92 -11.12 0.90
N LEU A 61 -13.05 -10.62 1.78
CA LEU A 61 -11.79 -9.97 1.37
C LEU A 61 -10.86 -10.96 0.67
N ALA A 62 -10.79 -12.21 1.14
CA ALA A 62 -10.01 -13.25 0.49
C ALA A 62 -10.50 -13.52 -0.94
N GLY A 63 -11.80 -13.65 -1.15
CA GLY A 63 -12.37 -13.83 -2.48
C GLY A 63 -12.16 -12.62 -3.40
N MET A 64 -12.28 -11.39 -2.87
CA MET A 64 -11.94 -10.19 -3.64
C MET A 64 -10.46 -10.16 -4.03
N LEU A 65 -9.57 -10.63 -3.15
CA LEU A 65 -8.14 -10.72 -3.42
C LEU A 65 -7.83 -11.81 -4.47
N ASP A 66 -8.58 -12.93 -4.50
CA ASP A 66 -8.49 -13.94 -5.56
C ASP A 66 -8.77 -13.31 -6.93
N ALA A 67 -9.84 -12.51 -7.04
CA ALA A 67 -10.17 -11.79 -8.27
C ALA A 67 -9.06 -10.82 -8.70
N TYR A 68 -8.45 -10.08 -7.77
CA TYR A 68 -7.34 -9.17 -8.06
C TYR A 68 -6.08 -9.92 -8.49
N LYS A 69 -5.77 -11.06 -7.86
CA LYS A 69 -4.66 -11.94 -8.28
C LYS A 69 -4.88 -12.54 -9.65
N LEU A 70 -6.14 -12.88 -9.98
CA LEU A 70 -6.47 -13.46 -11.29
C LEU A 70 -6.40 -12.42 -12.41
N MET A 71 -6.97 -11.23 -12.19
CA MET A 71 -7.25 -10.22 -13.22
C MET A 71 -6.22 -9.09 -13.26
N GLY A 72 -5.45 -8.88 -12.18
CA GLY A 72 -4.50 -7.77 -12.05
C GLY A 72 -3.18 -7.99 -12.77
N ALA A 73 -2.37 -6.94 -12.76
CA ALA A 73 -0.99 -7.00 -13.25
C ALA A 73 -0.18 -8.07 -12.50
N LYS A 74 0.78 -8.67 -13.20
CA LYS A 74 1.69 -9.67 -12.63
C LYS A 74 3.13 -9.28 -12.94
N LEU A 75 3.96 -9.29 -11.90
CA LEU A 75 5.40 -9.20 -11.98
C LEU A 75 5.98 -10.56 -11.64
N GLU A 76 6.88 -11.03 -12.48
CA GLU A 76 7.52 -12.33 -12.33
C GLU A 76 8.55 -12.32 -11.19
N PRO A 77 8.89 -13.49 -10.63
CA PRO A 77 9.92 -13.59 -9.63
C PRO A 77 11.27 -13.04 -10.14
N ILE A 78 11.88 -12.13 -9.37
CA ILE A 78 13.22 -11.61 -9.69
C ILE A 78 14.29 -12.69 -9.45
N ALA A 79 15.38 -12.64 -10.22
CA ALA A 79 16.46 -13.63 -10.14
C ALA A 79 17.20 -13.61 -8.80
N SER A 80 17.13 -12.54 -8.04
CA SER A 80 17.73 -12.48 -6.70
C SER A 80 16.94 -13.35 -5.73
N HIS A 81 17.64 -14.04 -4.82
CA HIS A 81 17.00 -14.81 -3.74
C HIS A 81 16.38 -13.91 -2.64
N LYS A 82 16.43 -12.60 -2.83
CA LYS A 82 15.88 -11.61 -1.89
C LYS A 82 14.36 -11.62 -1.93
N GLN A 83 13.78 -11.42 -0.77
CA GLN A 83 12.33 -11.22 -0.63
C GLN A 83 11.96 -9.80 -1.06
N VAL A 84 10.96 -9.64 -1.93
CA VAL A 84 10.46 -8.31 -2.31
C VAL A 84 9.60 -7.75 -1.20
N LEU A 85 9.92 -6.54 -0.74
CA LEU A 85 9.10 -5.81 0.23
C LEU A 85 8.00 -5.04 -0.52
N VAL A 86 6.74 -5.45 -0.33
CA VAL A 86 5.58 -4.81 -0.94
C VAL A 86 4.96 -3.84 0.05
N LEU A 87 4.95 -2.55 -0.28
CA LEU A 87 4.43 -1.50 0.59
C LEU A 87 3.01 -1.09 0.18
N GLY A 88 2.01 -1.69 0.85
CA GLY A 88 0.59 -1.43 0.62
C GLY A 88 0.18 -0.05 1.15
N SER A 89 -0.09 0.87 0.24
CA SER A 89 -0.47 2.25 0.57
C SER A 89 -1.89 2.57 0.13
N PRO A 90 -2.61 3.44 0.88
CA PRO A 90 -3.96 3.83 0.48
C PRO A 90 -3.93 4.64 -0.82
N TYR A 91 -4.65 4.15 -1.85
CA TYR A 91 -4.70 4.79 -3.16
C TYR A 91 -5.38 6.16 -3.13
N ASP A 92 -6.28 6.40 -2.19
CA ASP A 92 -6.92 7.72 -1.98
C ASP A 92 -5.96 8.78 -1.40
N GLY A 93 -4.68 8.44 -1.27
CA GLY A 93 -3.61 9.37 -0.94
C GLY A 93 -3.64 9.89 0.50
N ARG A 94 -2.82 10.87 0.76
CA ARG A 94 -2.69 11.55 2.07
C ARG A 94 -3.30 12.95 2.01
N SER A 95 -3.94 13.37 3.10
CA SER A 95 -4.58 14.70 3.18
C SER A 95 -4.25 15.51 4.43
N LYS A 96 -3.58 14.89 5.41
CA LYS A 96 -3.25 15.52 6.69
C LYS A 96 -1.75 15.58 6.96
N THR A 97 -1.06 14.46 6.78
CA THR A 97 0.36 14.33 7.11
C THR A 97 1.18 13.97 5.88
N ALA A 98 2.41 14.49 5.81
CA ALA A 98 3.33 14.25 4.71
C ALA A 98 3.71 12.76 4.64
N PRO A 99 3.59 12.10 3.48
CA PRO A 99 4.06 10.73 3.32
C PRO A 99 5.59 10.68 3.28
N VAL A 100 6.18 9.71 3.99
CA VAL A 100 7.64 9.48 3.97
C VAL A 100 8.02 8.21 3.22
N ILE A 101 7.05 7.35 2.91
CA ILE A 101 7.28 6.09 2.19
C ILE A 101 8.00 6.25 0.85
N PRO A 102 7.76 7.26 0.00
CA PRO A 102 8.53 7.42 -1.23
C PRO A 102 10.03 7.56 -0.98
N VAL A 103 10.44 8.36 0.00
CA VAL A 103 11.87 8.49 0.37
C VAL A 103 12.39 7.23 1.03
N THR A 104 11.58 6.64 1.92
CA THR A 104 11.91 5.36 2.57
C THR A 104 12.20 4.30 1.51
N ALA A 105 11.37 4.18 0.47
CA ALA A 105 11.58 3.24 -0.62
C ALA A 105 12.91 3.48 -1.36
N LEU A 106 13.30 4.74 -1.62
CA LEU A 106 14.60 5.07 -2.21
C LEU A 106 15.77 4.64 -1.33
N VAL A 107 15.71 4.91 -0.03
CA VAL A 107 16.76 4.53 0.93
C VAL A 107 16.88 3.00 1.03
N LEU A 108 15.76 2.30 1.14
CA LEU A 108 15.72 0.82 1.19
C LEU A 108 16.24 0.20 -0.11
N ALA A 109 15.83 0.73 -1.27
CA ALA A 109 16.34 0.28 -2.57
C ALA A 109 17.86 0.49 -2.69
N THR A 110 18.38 1.61 -2.15
CA THR A 110 19.83 1.90 -2.08
C THR A 110 20.56 0.91 -1.16
N ALA A 111 19.93 0.45 -0.09
CA ALA A 111 20.44 -0.62 0.78
C ALA A 111 20.37 -2.01 0.11
N GLY A 112 19.84 -2.10 -1.11
CA GLY A 112 19.73 -3.33 -1.88
C GLY A 112 18.51 -4.20 -1.53
N ILE A 113 17.49 -3.62 -0.90
CA ILE A 113 16.18 -4.27 -0.67
C ILE A 113 15.29 -4.03 -1.89
N PRO A 114 14.77 -5.07 -2.55
CA PRO A 114 13.83 -4.86 -3.65
C PRO A 114 12.46 -4.43 -3.09
N ILE A 115 12.00 -3.26 -3.52
CA ILE A 115 10.77 -2.62 -3.08
C ILE A 115 9.77 -2.58 -4.22
N LEU A 116 8.55 -3.01 -3.94
CA LEU A 116 7.43 -2.84 -4.86
C LEU A 116 6.35 -1.98 -4.22
N MET A 117 5.94 -0.96 -4.96
CA MET A 117 4.82 -0.10 -4.60
C MET A 117 3.79 -0.12 -5.73
N HIS A 118 2.58 0.26 -5.41
CA HIS A 118 1.51 0.40 -6.38
C HIS A 118 0.55 1.52 -5.96
N GLY A 119 -0.18 2.07 -6.93
CA GLY A 119 -1.12 3.16 -6.69
C GLY A 119 -1.70 3.71 -7.98
N GLY A 120 -2.58 4.68 -7.85
CA GLY A 120 -3.25 5.34 -8.96
C GLY A 120 -3.22 6.86 -8.84
N ASP A 121 -4.09 7.49 -9.61
CA ASP A 121 -4.34 8.94 -9.55
C ASP A 121 -5.11 9.30 -8.26
N ARG A 122 -5.43 10.59 -8.11
CA ARG A 122 -6.31 11.05 -7.02
C ARG A 122 -7.61 10.27 -7.06
N MET A 123 -8.02 9.83 -5.88
CA MET A 123 -9.25 9.02 -5.78
C MET A 123 -10.34 9.72 -4.97
N PRO A 124 -11.57 9.72 -5.49
CA PRO A 124 -12.73 10.05 -4.70
C PRO A 124 -12.84 9.10 -3.49
N THR A 125 -13.25 9.54 -2.37
CA THR A 125 -13.86 10.84 -1.99
C THR A 125 -12.89 11.70 -1.20
N LYS A 126 -11.67 11.23 -0.98
CA LYS A 126 -10.68 11.91 -0.13
C LYS A 126 -9.87 12.93 -0.91
N GLU A 127 -9.60 12.66 -2.20
CA GLU A 127 -8.78 13.51 -3.08
C GLU A 127 -7.39 13.83 -2.46
N GLY A 128 -6.87 12.90 -1.67
CA GLY A 128 -5.56 13.05 -1.06
C GLY A 128 -4.43 13.02 -2.09
N LEU A 129 -3.25 13.51 -1.72
CA LEU A 129 -2.07 13.48 -2.56
C LEU A 129 -1.59 12.03 -2.74
N PRO A 130 -1.67 11.44 -3.95
CA PRO A 130 -1.20 10.09 -4.23
C PRO A 130 0.31 10.07 -4.51
N PHE A 131 0.93 8.91 -4.37
CA PHE A 131 2.37 8.78 -4.62
C PHE A 131 2.78 9.07 -6.06
N ILE A 132 1.91 8.81 -7.02
CA ILE A 132 2.22 9.05 -8.43
C ILE A 132 2.52 10.53 -8.71
N GLU A 133 1.80 11.47 -8.10
CA GLU A 133 2.06 12.89 -8.25
C GLU A 133 3.40 13.31 -7.60
N ILE A 134 3.74 12.71 -6.46
CA ILE A 134 5.03 12.92 -5.82
C ILE A 134 6.17 12.41 -6.71
N TRP A 135 6.02 11.20 -7.25
CA TRP A 135 7.01 10.63 -8.16
C TRP A 135 7.21 11.46 -9.42
N GLN A 136 6.11 11.99 -9.99
CA GLN A 136 6.18 12.91 -11.14
C GLN A 136 6.90 14.21 -10.79
N ALA A 137 6.58 14.82 -9.66
CA ALA A 137 7.25 16.04 -9.20
C ALA A 137 8.75 15.80 -8.91
N LEU A 138 9.13 14.56 -8.56
CA LEU A 138 10.51 14.11 -8.48
C LEU A 138 11.13 13.75 -9.83
N GLY A 139 10.43 13.90 -10.94
CA GLY A 139 10.92 13.62 -12.30
C GLY A 139 10.89 12.13 -12.69
N LEU A 140 10.15 11.29 -11.95
CA LEU A 140 9.99 9.88 -12.28
C LEU A 140 8.69 9.65 -13.06
N ASN A 141 8.79 8.98 -14.20
CA ASN A 141 7.69 8.80 -15.15
C ASN A 141 7.09 7.38 -15.10
N TRP A 142 6.65 6.94 -13.93
CA TRP A 142 6.03 5.61 -13.76
C TRP A 142 4.76 5.41 -14.60
N GLN A 143 4.05 6.48 -14.92
CA GLN A 143 2.81 6.42 -15.71
C GLN A 143 3.03 5.91 -17.13
N ASN A 144 4.19 6.15 -17.73
CA ASN A 144 4.50 5.77 -19.09
C ASN A 144 5.25 4.42 -19.19
N GLN A 145 5.73 3.88 -18.08
CA GLN A 145 6.43 2.60 -18.07
C GLN A 145 5.50 1.44 -18.42
N THR A 146 6.00 0.48 -19.18
CA THR A 146 5.33 -0.82 -19.39
C THR A 146 5.55 -1.71 -18.15
N ILE A 147 4.82 -2.81 -18.05
CA ILE A 147 4.99 -3.73 -16.91
C ILE A 147 6.39 -4.39 -16.95
N GLU A 148 6.95 -4.61 -18.14
CA GLU A 148 8.30 -5.13 -18.32
C GLU A 148 9.36 -4.13 -17.86
N GLN A 149 9.13 -2.82 -18.05
CA GLN A 149 10.01 -1.78 -17.54
C GLN A 149 9.94 -1.69 -16.00
N VAL A 150 8.73 -1.84 -15.42
CA VAL A 150 8.59 -1.93 -13.96
C VAL A 150 9.32 -3.16 -13.42
N GLN A 151 9.22 -4.31 -14.09
CA GLN A 151 9.96 -5.53 -13.77
C GLN A 151 11.47 -5.28 -13.81
N SER A 152 11.97 -4.70 -14.90
CA SER A 152 13.40 -4.38 -15.07
C SER A 152 13.90 -3.42 -13.98
N ASN A 153 13.12 -2.40 -13.62
CA ASN A 153 13.49 -1.48 -12.54
C ASN A 153 13.53 -2.18 -11.17
N LEU A 154 12.58 -3.09 -10.91
CA LEU A 154 12.60 -3.88 -9.68
C LEU A 154 13.87 -4.75 -9.59
N GLU A 155 14.30 -5.34 -10.71
CA GLU A 155 15.48 -6.20 -10.79
C GLU A 155 16.79 -5.43 -10.70
N THR A 156 16.90 -4.31 -11.42
CA THR A 156 18.18 -3.59 -11.59
C THR A 156 18.34 -2.44 -10.61
N GLN A 157 17.24 -1.78 -10.25
CA GLN A 157 17.23 -0.61 -9.37
C GLN A 157 16.67 -0.91 -7.97
N ASN A 158 16.17 -2.12 -7.71
CA ASN A 158 15.48 -2.52 -6.49
C ASN A 158 14.23 -1.68 -6.19
N LEU A 159 13.61 -1.04 -7.17
CA LEU A 159 12.41 -0.25 -6.97
C LEU A 159 11.48 -0.36 -8.18
N GLY A 160 10.24 -0.79 -7.94
CA GLY A 160 9.17 -0.83 -8.92
C GLY A 160 7.91 -0.12 -8.45
N PHE A 161 7.17 0.49 -9.37
CA PHE A 161 5.88 1.10 -9.10
C PHE A 161 4.84 0.65 -10.14
N VAL A 162 3.83 -0.09 -9.70
CA VAL A 162 2.71 -0.52 -10.56
C VAL A 162 1.64 0.57 -10.57
N TYR A 163 1.51 1.26 -11.70
CA TYR A 163 0.54 2.33 -11.88
C TYR A 163 -0.83 1.78 -12.32
N LEU A 164 -1.81 1.85 -11.44
CA LEU A 164 -3.13 1.23 -11.60
C LEU A 164 -3.81 1.55 -12.94
N PRO A 165 -3.93 2.82 -13.39
CA PRO A 165 -4.62 3.14 -14.65
C PRO A 165 -4.06 2.42 -15.86
N LYS A 166 -2.74 2.17 -15.91
CA LYS A 166 -2.07 1.51 -17.02
C LYS A 166 -1.98 0.00 -16.86
N HIS A 167 -1.61 -0.47 -15.67
CA HIS A 167 -1.27 -1.87 -15.45
C HIS A 167 -2.45 -2.71 -14.94
N PHE A 168 -3.50 -2.06 -14.43
CA PHE A 168 -4.72 -2.74 -14.03
C PHE A 168 -5.97 -1.89 -14.37
N PRO A 169 -6.22 -1.62 -15.66
CA PRO A 169 -7.30 -0.74 -16.11
C PRO A 169 -8.69 -1.21 -15.69
N LEU A 170 -8.89 -2.52 -15.48
CA LEU A 170 -10.16 -3.05 -14.98
C LEU A 170 -10.47 -2.53 -13.56
N ALA A 171 -9.48 -2.49 -12.67
CA ALA A 171 -9.65 -1.92 -11.34
C ALA A 171 -9.80 -0.40 -11.39
N GLN A 172 -9.08 0.28 -12.26
CA GLN A 172 -9.26 1.71 -12.53
C GLN A 172 -10.69 2.03 -13.00
N GLY A 173 -11.30 1.15 -13.78
CA GLY A 173 -12.69 1.27 -14.23
C GLY A 173 -13.73 1.30 -13.11
N LEU A 174 -13.35 0.88 -11.88
CA LEU A 174 -14.22 0.95 -10.71
C LEU A 174 -14.12 2.29 -9.94
N VAL A 175 -13.10 3.12 -10.22
CA VAL A 175 -12.88 4.40 -9.52
C VAL A 175 -14.04 5.38 -9.70
N PRO A 176 -14.64 5.58 -10.90
CA PRO A 176 -15.76 6.51 -11.06
C PRO A 176 -16.96 6.19 -10.18
N TYR A 177 -17.17 4.92 -9.81
CA TYR A 177 -18.26 4.56 -8.91
C TYR A 177 -18.03 5.05 -7.48
N ARG A 178 -16.77 5.24 -7.03
CA ARG A 178 -16.46 5.84 -5.72
C ARG A 178 -16.95 7.27 -5.63
N GLU A 179 -16.78 8.03 -6.71
CA GLU A 179 -17.28 9.40 -6.83
C GLU A 179 -18.80 9.41 -6.78
N GLN A 180 -19.45 8.63 -7.64
CA GLN A 180 -20.91 8.57 -7.76
C GLN A 180 -21.61 8.17 -6.46
N ILE A 181 -21.03 7.22 -5.70
CA ILE A 181 -21.58 6.80 -4.41
C ILE A 181 -21.17 7.73 -3.25
N GLY A 182 -20.18 8.61 -3.45
CA GLY A 182 -19.66 9.54 -2.44
C GLY A 182 -19.06 8.85 -1.21
N LYS A 183 -18.56 7.62 -1.35
CA LYS A 183 -18.03 6.81 -0.23
C LYS A 183 -16.90 5.90 -0.68
N ARG A 184 -15.96 5.62 0.24
CA ARG A 184 -14.91 4.63 0.06
C ARG A 184 -15.52 3.22 0.17
N PRO A 185 -15.46 2.39 -0.89
CA PRO A 185 -15.92 1.00 -0.84
C PRO A 185 -14.86 0.10 -0.16
N PRO A 186 -15.19 -1.18 0.15
CA PRO A 186 -14.24 -2.17 0.66
C PRO A 186 -12.99 -2.40 -0.20
N PHE A 187 -13.04 -2.07 -1.50
CA PHE A 187 -11.87 -2.06 -2.38
C PHE A 187 -10.69 -1.25 -1.84
N ALA A 188 -10.96 -0.18 -1.07
CA ALA A 188 -9.91 0.61 -0.42
C ALA A 188 -9.13 -0.20 0.66
N THR A 189 -9.70 -1.27 1.21
CA THR A 189 -8.97 -2.21 2.08
C THR A 189 -8.21 -3.23 1.23
N LEU A 190 -8.83 -3.72 0.15
CA LEU A 190 -8.23 -4.67 -0.76
C LEU A 190 -6.92 -4.12 -1.39
N GLU A 191 -6.91 -2.82 -1.74
CA GLU A 191 -5.75 -2.13 -2.29
C GLU A 191 -4.54 -2.12 -1.35
N LEU A 192 -4.75 -2.19 -0.03
CA LEU A 192 -3.68 -2.29 0.97
C LEU A 192 -3.12 -3.71 1.10
N MET A 193 -3.83 -4.70 0.59
CA MET A 193 -3.52 -6.12 0.73
C MET A 193 -2.96 -6.72 -0.56
N TRP A 194 -3.35 -6.15 -1.70
CA TRP A 194 -2.98 -6.68 -2.99
C TRP A 194 -1.49 -6.54 -3.27
N SER A 195 -0.92 -7.59 -3.87
CA SER A 195 0.42 -7.56 -4.43
C SER A 195 0.39 -8.08 -5.87
N PRO A 196 0.96 -7.35 -6.82
CA PRO A 196 1.13 -7.82 -8.19
C PRO A 196 2.32 -8.77 -8.37
N TYR A 197 3.15 -8.99 -7.34
CA TYR A 197 4.36 -9.79 -7.43
C TYR A 197 4.09 -11.29 -7.19
N GLN A 198 4.68 -12.15 -8.01
CA GLN A 198 4.44 -13.59 -7.98
C GLN A 198 5.54 -14.40 -7.25
N GLY A 199 6.62 -13.74 -6.84
CA GLY A 199 7.74 -14.37 -6.15
C GLY A 199 7.66 -14.29 -4.62
N LYS A 200 8.79 -14.58 -3.96
CA LYS A 200 8.93 -14.48 -2.51
C LYS A 200 8.81 -13.02 -2.08
N GLN A 201 7.85 -12.73 -1.22
CA GLN A 201 7.51 -11.35 -0.83
C GLN A 201 7.19 -11.23 0.65
N PHE A 202 7.37 -10.02 1.18
CA PHE A 202 6.89 -9.58 2.48
C PHE A 202 5.93 -8.41 2.28
N ILE A 203 4.67 -8.58 2.65
CA ILE A 203 3.64 -7.55 2.41
C ILE A 203 3.48 -6.70 3.67
N VAL A 204 3.60 -5.39 3.54
CA VAL A 204 3.26 -4.44 4.61
C VAL A 204 1.94 -3.76 4.27
N SER A 205 0.93 -3.99 5.10
CA SER A 205 -0.43 -3.47 4.92
C SER A 205 -0.77 -2.46 6.01
N GLY A 206 -1.22 -1.28 5.62
CA GLY A 206 -1.67 -0.25 6.56
C GLY A 206 -3.08 -0.51 7.08
N PHE A 207 -3.41 -0.04 8.29
CA PHE A 207 -4.77 -0.07 8.81
C PHE A 207 -5.08 1.13 9.72
N VAL A 208 -6.37 1.39 9.95
CA VAL A 208 -6.84 2.44 10.88
C VAL A 208 -7.52 1.83 12.10
N HIS A 209 -8.41 0.87 11.87
CA HIS A 209 -9.25 0.27 12.90
C HIS A 209 -8.87 -1.19 13.16
N PRO A 210 -8.81 -1.64 14.43
CA PRO A 210 -8.44 -3.02 14.78
C PRO A 210 -9.24 -4.10 14.03
N PRO A 211 -10.58 -3.99 13.82
CA PRO A 211 -11.31 -5.00 13.05
C PRO A 211 -10.84 -5.14 11.60
N THR A 212 -10.34 -4.06 10.99
CA THR A 212 -9.76 -4.12 9.63
C THR A 212 -8.47 -4.92 9.64
N GLU A 213 -7.61 -4.73 10.63
CA GLU A 213 -6.39 -5.52 10.79
C GLU A 213 -6.69 -7.02 10.97
N THR A 214 -7.68 -7.36 11.82
CA THR A 214 -8.09 -8.74 12.02
C THR A 214 -8.51 -9.37 10.68
N ASN A 215 -9.36 -8.69 9.92
CA ASN A 215 -9.80 -9.18 8.61
C ASN A 215 -8.65 -9.33 7.60
N ILE A 216 -7.68 -8.40 7.59
CA ILE A 216 -6.48 -8.49 6.74
C ILE A 216 -5.68 -9.76 7.08
N ARG A 217 -5.40 -9.99 8.35
CA ARG A 217 -4.63 -11.14 8.83
C ARG A 217 -5.31 -12.46 8.48
N GLU A 218 -6.60 -12.57 8.75
CA GLU A 218 -7.39 -13.77 8.45
C GLU A 218 -7.50 -14.01 6.93
N ALA A 219 -7.66 -12.96 6.12
CA ALA A 219 -7.66 -13.09 4.67
C ALA A 219 -6.29 -13.52 4.13
N PHE A 220 -5.19 -12.98 4.68
CA PHE A 220 -3.84 -13.44 4.35
C PHE A 220 -3.62 -14.91 4.71
N ALA A 221 -4.06 -15.34 5.89
CA ALA A 221 -3.99 -16.76 6.29
C ALA A 221 -4.73 -17.68 5.30
N GLN A 222 -5.92 -17.27 4.81
CA GLN A 222 -6.69 -18.02 3.80
C GLN A 222 -5.97 -18.10 2.44
N HIS A 223 -5.00 -17.21 2.18
CA HIS A 223 -4.16 -17.23 0.99
C HIS A 223 -2.79 -17.90 1.21
N GLY A 224 -2.52 -18.41 2.41
CA GLY A 224 -1.20 -18.94 2.76
C GLY A 224 -0.11 -17.87 2.77
N ILE A 225 -0.47 -16.58 2.91
CA ILE A 225 0.48 -15.48 3.05
C ILE A 225 0.92 -15.44 4.51
N THR A 226 2.16 -15.87 4.76
CA THR A 226 2.74 -16.01 6.10
C THR A 226 3.82 -14.97 6.41
N GLU A 227 4.23 -14.19 5.42
CA GLU A 227 5.27 -13.18 5.54
C GLU A 227 4.65 -11.79 5.32
N PHE A 228 4.25 -11.13 6.41
CA PHE A 228 3.63 -9.81 6.33
C PHE A 228 3.75 -9.01 7.62
N ALA A 229 3.60 -7.69 7.49
CA ALA A 229 3.34 -6.82 8.62
C ALA A 229 2.08 -5.99 8.43
N THR A 230 1.45 -5.63 9.54
CA THR A 230 0.35 -4.66 9.59
C THR A 230 0.80 -3.44 10.36
N VAL A 231 0.55 -2.24 9.86
CA VAL A 231 0.97 -0.98 10.49
C VAL A 231 -0.23 -0.08 10.72
N LYS A 232 -0.44 0.35 11.97
CA LYS A 232 -1.41 1.40 12.29
C LYS A 232 -0.81 2.77 12.02
N GLY A 233 -0.62 3.05 10.73
CA GLY A 233 -0.05 4.31 10.27
C GLY A 233 -1.06 5.45 10.18
N TRP A 234 -0.57 6.62 9.79
CA TRP A 234 -1.45 7.76 9.52
C TRP A 234 -2.32 7.51 8.29
N GLU A 235 -3.62 7.76 8.43
CA GLU A 235 -4.60 7.67 7.34
C GLU A 235 -4.65 6.28 6.67
N GLY A 236 -4.21 5.24 7.38
CA GLY A 236 -4.16 3.87 6.87
C GLY A 236 -2.92 3.55 6.03
N SER A 237 -1.93 4.43 6.02
CA SER A 237 -0.63 4.16 5.38
C SER A 237 0.24 3.25 6.23
N VAL A 238 1.39 2.90 5.68
CA VAL A 238 2.44 2.15 6.38
C VAL A 238 3.53 3.06 6.98
N ASP A 239 3.33 4.39 6.96
CA ASP A 239 4.21 5.33 7.65
C ASP A 239 4.06 5.22 9.18
N LEU A 240 5.15 5.00 9.88
CA LEU A 240 5.17 5.00 11.34
C LEU A 240 5.05 6.42 11.88
N PRO A 241 4.10 6.69 12.80
CA PRO A 241 3.93 8.00 13.40
C PRO A 241 5.09 8.31 14.36
N ARG A 242 5.39 9.60 14.54
CA ARG A 242 6.35 10.13 15.53
C ARG A 242 5.66 10.70 16.75
N SER A 243 4.45 11.26 16.58
CA SER A 243 3.66 11.93 17.62
C SER A 243 2.97 10.95 18.56
N ARG A 244 2.91 9.67 18.23
CA ARG A 244 2.25 8.62 19.02
C ARG A 244 2.97 7.29 18.89
N THR A 245 2.66 6.35 19.79
CA THR A 245 3.13 4.95 19.68
C THR A 245 2.63 4.31 18.38
N ALA A 246 3.55 3.76 17.61
CA ALA A 246 3.25 2.91 16.45
C ALA A 246 2.80 1.53 16.95
N ILE A 247 1.72 1.01 16.38
CA ILE A 247 1.21 -0.34 16.62
C ILE A 247 1.43 -1.15 15.37
N ILE A 248 2.18 -2.25 15.49
CA ILE A 248 2.63 -3.07 14.37
C ILE A 248 2.31 -4.53 14.71
N GLY A 249 1.78 -5.27 13.75
CA GLY A 249 1.72 -6.72 13.80
C GLY A 249 2.73 -7.28 12.81
N ILE A 250 3.52 -8.25 13.20
CA ILE A 250 4.50 -8.92 12.34
C ILE A 250 4.15 -10.40 12.33
N ASN A 251 4.10 -10.99 11.14
CA ASN A 251 3.86 -12.40 10.96
C ASN A 251 5.01 -13.04 10.17
N HIS A 252 5.63 -14.05 10.76
CA HIS A 252 6.62 -14.91 10.15
C HIS A 252 6.21 -16.38 10.31
N GLY A 253 5.87 -17.03 9.22
CA GLY A 253 5.36 -18.40 9.26
C GLY A 253 4.06 -18.49 10.08
N GLU A 254 4.07 -19.27 11.16
CA GLU A 254 2.95 -19.42 12.07
C GLU A 254 2.96 -18.44 13.26
N LEU A 255 4.05 -17.69 13.44
CA LEU A 255 4.24 -16.78 14.55
C LEU A 255 3.72 -15.38 14.19
N PHE A 256 2.77 -14.90 14.98
CA PHE A 256 2.33 -13.50 14.95
C PHE A 256 2.74 -12.79 16.22
N GLU A 257 3.44 -11.68 16.07
CA GLU A 257 3.87 -10.83 17.17
C GLU A 257 3.23 -9.43 17.09
N ARG A 258 2.91 -8.87 18.25
CA ARG A 258 2.46 -7.49 18.39
C ARG A 258 3.58 -6.64 18.95
N LEU A 259 4.04 -5.70 18.12
CA LEU A 259 5.07 -4.73 18.50
C LEU A 259 4.45 -3.36 18.72
N THR A 260 4.88 -2.67 19.77
CA THR A 260 4.57 -1.27 20.03
C THR A 260 5.88 -0.48 20.09
N LEU A 261 6.04 0.50 19.20
CA LEU A 261 7.24 1.33 19.12
C LEU A 261 6.89 2.79 19.40
N SER A 262 7.67 3.41 20.28
CA SER A 262 7.61 4.84 20.53
C SER A 262 8.83 5.52 19.92
N ALA A 263 8.61 6.45 19.00
CA ALA A 263 9.69 7.25 18.40
C ALA A 263 10.51 8.01 19.45
N ARG A 264 9.91 8.27 20.63
CA ARG A 264 10.59 8.89 21.78
C ARG A 264 11.79 8.10 22.26
N ASN A 265 11.69 6.77 22.26
CA ASN A 265 12.76 5.89 22.74
C ASN A 265 14.01 5.92 21.84
N TYR A 266 13.86 6.46 20.60
CA TYR A 266 14.88 6.55 19.58
C TYR A 266 15.27 8.00 19.25
N GLY A 267 14.77 8.99 20.04
CA GLY A 267 15.08 10.41 19.84
C GLY A 267 14.30 11.10 18.71
N PHE A 268 13.23 10.50 18.21
CA PHE A 268 12.45 11.05 17.08
C PHE A 268 11.06 11.56 17.44
N SER A 269 10.74 11.71 18.75
CA SER A 269 9.43 12.22 19.16
C SER A 269 9.21 13.66 18.73
N SER A 270 8.19 13.91 17.92
CA SER A 270 7.74 15.23 17.47
C SER A 270 6.37 15.12 16.82
N GLU A 271 5.76 16.25 16.46
CA GLU A 271 4.60 16.25 15.59
C GLU A 271 4.96 15.71 14.19
N ASP A 272 4.02 14.99 13.58
CA ASP A 272 4.21 14.50 12.22
C ASP A 272 4.07 15.64 11.22
N PRO A 273 4.98 15.78 10.22
CA PRO A 273 4.96 16.89 9.27
C PRO A 273 3.64 16.96 8.50
N ALA A 274 3.11 18.17 8.36
CA ALA A 274 1.89 18.40 7.58
C ALA A 274 2.10 18.12 6.10
N ILE A 275 1.02 17.66 5.44
CA ILE A 275 1.01 17.47 3.99
C ILE A 275 1.19 18.81 3.27
N ALA A 276 1.80 18.75 2.11
CA ALA A 276 1.93 19.84 1.14
C ALA A 276 1.45 19.36 -0.23
N ASP A 277 1.48 20.22 -1.24
CA ASP A 277 1.27 19.78 -2.61
C ASP A 277 2.45 18.95 -3.14
N ALA A 278 2.31 18.38 -4.33
CA ALA A 278 3.32 17.48 -4.89
C ALA A 278 4.68 18.16 -5.11
N SER A 279 4.69 19.43 -5.51
CA SER A 279 5.92 20.20 -5.77
C SER A 279 6.67 20.50 -4.47
N GLU A 280 5.95 20.97 -3.46
CA GLU A 280 6.53 21.21 -2.14
C GLU A 280 6.98 19.91 -1.48
N MET A 281 6.24 18.81 -1.66
CA MET A 281 6.66 17.49 -1.20
C MET A 281 7.94 17.02 -1.89
N ALA A 282 8.06 17.22 -3.21
CA ALA A 282 9.30 16.91 -3.93
C ALA A 282 10.49 17.74 -3.39
N THR A 283 10.27 19.01 -3.08
CA THR A 283 11.30 19.87 -2.44
C THR A 283 11.73 19.32 -1.08
N LYS A 284 10.76 18.95 -0.20
CA LYS A 284 11.07 18.35 1.11
C LYS A 284 11.83 17.04 0.97
N ILE A 285 11.48 16.22 -0.03
CA ILE A 285 12.17 14.96 -0.33
C ILE A 285 13.62 15.22 -0.78
N LEU A 286 13.83 16.13 -1.71
CA LEU A 286 15.18 16.48 -2.19
C LEU A 286 16.06 17.02 -1.05
N SER A 287 15.55 17.94 -0.21
CA SER A 287 16.22 18.40 1.00
C SER A 287 16.60 17.24 1.93
N ALA A 288 15.67 16.30 2.17
CA ALA A 288 15.96 15.13 3.02
C ALA A 288 17.04 14.23 2.40
N LEU A 289 17.03 14.01 1.08
CA LEU A 289 18.04 13.23 0.37
C LEU A 289 19.42 13.94 0.33
N GLN A 290 19.46 15.26 0.54
CA GLN A 290 20.67 16.08 0.70
C GLN A 290 21.12 16.16 2.16
N ALA A 291 20.49 15.43 3.06
CA ALA A 291 20.75 15.43 4.49
C ALA A 291 20.50 16.79 5.19
N GLU A 292 19.70 17.67 4.61
CA GLU A 292 19.35 18.96 5.23
C GLU A 292 18.47 18.72 6.47
N PRO A 293 18.88 19.24 7.65
CA PRO A 293 18.15 19.00 8.90
C PRO A 293 16.72 19.52 8.84
N SER A 294 15.75 18.65 9.10
CA SER A 294 14.33 18.99 9.12
C SER A 294 13.52 17.96 9.88
N GLU A 295 12.31 18.33 10.32
CA GLU A 295 11.37 17.38 10.92
C GLU A 295 10.94 16.29 9.91
N TYR A 296 10.94 16.62 8.61
CA TYR A 296 10.66 15.64 7.57
C TYR A 296 11.80 14.60 7.45
N LEU A 297 13.06 15.02 7.48
CA LEU A 297 14.22 14.10 7.51
C LEU A 297 14.17 13.18 8.73
N ASN A 298 13.82 13.72 9.91
CA ASN A 298 13.67 12.92 11.11
C ASN A 298 12.58 11.83 10.96
N SER A 299 11.46 12.16 10.29
CA SER A 299 10.41 11.18 9.97
C SER A 299 10.89 10.12 8.98
N VAL A 300 11.69 10.52 7.99
CA VAL A 300 12.33 9.60 7.02
C VAL A 300 13.27 8.64 7.75
N LEU A 301 14.19 9.14 8.58
CA LEU A 301 15.16 8.32 9.31
C LEU A 301 14.48 7.32 10.24
N TRP A 302 13.41 7.74 10.93
CA TRP A 302 12.60 6.87 11.79
C TRP A 302 11.97 5.71 11.00
N ASN A 303 11.36 6.01 9.87
CA ASN A 303 10.72 5.00 9.02
C ASN A 303 11.76 4.10 8.32
N CYS A 304 12.84 4.67 7.80
CA CYS A 304 13.92 3.88 7.18
C CYS A 304 14.55 2.91 8.18
N GLY A 305 14.87 3.37 9.39
CA GLY A 305 15.42 2.52 10.44
C GLY A 305 14.50 1.34 10.76
N PHE A 306 13.20 1.62 10.95
CA PHE A 306 12.23 0.55 11.19
C PHE A 306 12.20 -0.48 10.04
N TYR A 307 12.12 -0.04 8.78
CA TYR A 307 12.01 -0.97 7.65
C TYR A 307 13.30 -1.73 7.33
N LEU A 308 14.48 -1.13 7.57
CA LEU A 308 15.76 -1.84 7.47
C LEU A 308 15.87 -2.95 8.52
N TRP A 309 15.42 -2.67 9.76
CA TRP A 309 15.32 -3.64 10.83
C TRP A 309 14.27 -4.73 10.52
N LEU A 310 13.07 -4.34 10.11
CA LEU A 310 11.98 -5.27 9.77
C LEU A 310 12.39 -6.25 8.65
N TYR A 311 13.18 -5.78 7.70
CA TYR A 311 13.70 -6.61 6.61
C TYR A 311 14.83 -7.55 7.06
N GLY A 312 15.36 -7.38 8.27
CA GLY A 312 16.42 -8.20 8.84
C GLY A 312 17.84 -7.82 8.39
N LEU A 313 18.08 -6.58 7.94
CA LEU A 313 19.44 -6.10 7.66
C LEU A 313 20.22 -5.76 8.93
N HIS A 314 19.53 -5.53 10.04
CA HIS A 314 20.10 -5.22 11.36
C HIS A 314 19.28 -5.87 12.44
N ASP A 315 19.94 -6.33 13.50
CA ASP A 315 19.29 -6.92 14.66
C ASP A 315 18.66 -5.83 15.56
N GLU A 316 19.22 -4.61 15.54
CA GLU A 316 18.78 -3.50 16.37
C GLU A 316 18.27 -2.31 15.53
N ILE A 317 17.16 -1.69 15.95
CA ILE A 317 16.60 -0.52 15.27
C ILE A 317 17.58 0.67 15.25
N ASN A 318 18.37 0.88 16.31
CA ASN A 318 19.35 1.96 16.36
C ASN A 318 20.44 1.81 15.28
N ASP A 319 20.92 0.60 15.03
CA ASP A 319 21.90 0.31 13.98
C ASP A 319 21.27 0.52 12.58
N ALA A 320 20.02 0.13 12.43
CA ALA A 320 19.25 0.36 11.21
C ALA A 320 19.06 1.87 10.94
N ILE A 321 18.77 2.66 11.96
CA ILE A 321 18.67 4.13 11.86
C ILE A 321 20.06 4.73 11.48
N ALA A 322 21.12 4.27 12.09
CA ALA A 322 22.48 4.72 11.76
C ALA A 322 22.85 4.40 10.30
N HIS A 323 22.47 3.23 9.80
CA HIS A 323 22.67 2.84 8.40
C HIS A 323 21.81 3.72 7.45
N ALA A 324 20.55 3.98 7.77
CA ALA A 324 19.72 4.89 6.99
C ALA A 324 20.35 6.31 6.89
N LYS A 325 20.87 6.81 8.01
CA LYS A 325 21.57 8.09 8.08
C LYS A 325 22.84 8.09 7.23
N GLU A 326 23.60 7.01 7.26
CA GLU A 326 24.81 6.86 6.43
C GLU A 326 24.46 6.86 4.94
N ILE A 327 23.43 6.13 4.50
CA ILE A 327 22.97 6.12 3.11
C ILE A 327 22.58 7.53 2.64
N ILE A 328 21.88 8.29 3.45
CA ILE A 328 21.45 9.65 3.11
C ILE A 328 22.66 10.59 3.10
N ASN A 329 23.49 10.57 4.15
CA ASN A 329 24.65 11.48 4.25
C ASN A 329 25.70 11.23 3.16
N SER A 330 25.83 10.02 2.66
CA SER A 330 26.74 9.69 1.55
C SER A 330 26.21 10.10 0.18
N GLY A 331 24.97 10.59 0.09
CA GLY A 331 24.33 10.99 -1.17
C GLY A 331 23.85 9.81 -2.03
N ARG A 332 24.07 8.57 -1.63
CA ARG A 332 23.71 7.37 -2.43
C ARG A 332 22.21 7.28 -2.74
N ALA A 333 21.35 7.69 -1.82
CA ALA A 333 19.91 7.70 -2.07
C ALA A 333 19.50 8.79 -3.08
N LEU A 334 20.21 9.92 -3.11
CA LEU A 334 20.01 10.95 -4.13
C LEU A 334 20.49 10.48 -5.50
N GLU A 335 21.63 9.80 -5.59
CA GLU A 335 22.11 9.18 -6.84
C GLU A 335 21.12 8.12 -7.33
N LYS A 336 20.58 7.27 -6.44
CA LYS A 336 19.51 6.32 -6.78
C LYS A 336 18.31 6.99 -7.45
N LEU A 337 17.88 8.15 -6.95
CA LEU A 337 16.82 8.93 -7.58
C LEU A 337 17.21 9.43 -8.98
N LYS A 338 18.46 9.82 -9.19
CA LYS A 338 18.96 10.24 -10.51
C LYS A 338 18.99 9.07 -11.50
N ASP A 339 19.48 7.90 -11.07
CA ASP A 339 19.52 6.69 -11.89
C ASP A 339 18.11 6.25 -12.34
N LEU A 340 17.10 6.41 -11.48
CA LEU A 340 15.71 6.10 -11.81
C LEU A 340 15.07 7.11 -12.79
N ARG A 341 15.64 8.31 -12.93
CA ARG A 341 15.19 9.32 -13.90
C ARG A 341 15.79 9.11 -15.30
N ALA A 342 16.92 8.41 -15.38
CA ALA A 342 17.63 8.13 -16.63
C ALA A 342 16.90 7.07 -17.47
#